data_300cc4c267a8b82a107b7f72fc76d3f1
#
_entry.id   300cc4c267a8b82a107b7f72fc76d3f1
#
_cell.length_a   1.000
_cell.length_b   1.000
_cell.length_c   1.000
_cell.angle_alpha   90.00
_cell.angle_beta   90.00
_cell.angle_gamma   90.00
#
_symmetry.space_group_name_H-M   'P 1'
#
loop_
_entity.id
_entity.type
_entity.pdbx_description
1 polymer ?
#
loop_
_entity_poly.entity_id
_entity_poly.type
_entity_poly.pdbx_seq_one_letter_code
_entity_poly.pdbx_strand_id
1 'polypeptide(L)'
;MVFIGVLFINLLFAAAQDSGYCDASSKSCDLNVDEHKLIFYDVNPPEGFNLRRDVYMRFAIMLAEAQKHGKRKDWQLVLPPWYHLYHWKISRKPTPWGSFFDLNSLKSYAPVTEMYEVMSRTPKLTIDRLYVLQNFEDAFEGGYFKEKWEISKDDCYYEGFWGYNNITVKEKICVKFQGKISKLWELVQLHPKDKKIMFSHGEIPLHDSYGTKSFWDCRWSMKFNNKLIQIASKYMADNLSCDTTKCSTYLSVHWRRQDFIYGRKDYVPSIEGTAKQIDKAIINNNLKINKIFIATDALKSEIEKLEEQLKILNYKPFLYIPTRKDIELHGDGGIAIIEQIICSRSSYFIGTHESTFTFRIQEEREILGFGSETTFNRLCPDKGKCDKPSKWTIVH
;
A
#
# COMPACT_ATOMS: atom_id res chain seq x y z
N MET A 1 31.95 -5.71 67.77
CA MET A 1 31.12 -4.55 67.39
C MET A 1 31.43 -4.27 65.91
N VAL A 2 30.56 -4.72 65.01
CA VAL A 2 30.72 -4.56 63.55
C VAL A 2 29.65 -3.54 63.16
N PHE A 3 30.05 -2.39 62.59
CA PHE A 3 29.15 -1.40 62.01
C PHE A 3 28.93 -1.74 60.54
N ILE A 4 27.69 -2.03 60.21
CA ILE A 4 27.24 -2.20 58.82
C ILE A 4 26.80 -0.84 58.31
N GLY A 5 27.57 -0.27 57.34
CA GLY A 5 27.20 0.91 56.62
C GLY A 5 26.25 0.60 55.50
N VAL A 6 25.03 1.16 55.50
CA VAL A 6 24.05 1.08 54.43
C VAL A 6 24.33 2.21 53.46
N LEU A 7 24.70 1.80 52.21
CA LEU A 7 24.87 2.73 51.11
C LEU A 7 23.50 3.01 50.47
N PHE A 8 23.00 4.25 50.55
CA PHE A 8 21.83 4.72 49.82
C PHE A 8 22.26 5.06 48.37
N ILE A 9 21.83 4.26 47.42
CA ILE A 9 21.93 4.58 45.99
C ILE A 9 20.70 5.41 45.62
N ASN A 10 20.91 6.69 45.38
CA ASN A 10 19.91 7.58 44.79
C ASN A 10 19.79 7.28 43.32
N LEU A 11 18.74 6.57 42.91
CA LEU A 11 18.32 6.44 41.51
C LEU A 11 17.61 7.74 41.11
N LEU A 12 18.28 8.54 40.30
CA LEU A 12 17.68 9.64 39.56
C LEU A 12 16.75 9.05 38.50
N PHE A 13 15.46 9.10 38.76
CA PHE A 13 14.44 8.90 37.71
C PHE A 13 14.46 10.14 36.80
N ALA A 14 15.00 9.97 35.60
CA ALA A 14 14.75 10.92 34.55
C ALA A 14 13.27 10.82 34.17
N ALA A 15 12.53 11.90 34.34
CA ALA A 15 11.16 12.03 33.92
C ALA A 15 11.13 11.92 32.38
N ALA A 16 10.67 10.79 31.88
CA ALA A 16 10.24 10.65 30.49
C ALA A 16 9.04 11.59 30.30
N GLN A 17 9.18 12.54 29.42
CA GLN A 17 8.06 13.39 28.97
C GLN A 17 6.97 12.50 28.41
N ASP A 18 5.82 12.58 29.01
CA ASP A 18 4.58 11.90 28.70
C ASP A 18 4.13 12.33 27.28
N SER A 19 4.46 11.54 26.27
CA SER A 19 3.81 11.62 24.97
C SER A 19 2.46 10.96 25.16
N GLY A 20 1.40 11.77 25.24
CA GLY A 20 0.03 11.37 25.51
C GLY A 20 -0.47 10.22 24.64
N TYR A 21 -0.27 9.01 25.11
CA TYR A 21 -0.89 7.80 24.59
C TYR A 21 -2.25 7.62 25.25
N CYS A 22 -3.31 7.69 24.46
CA CYS A 22 -4.64 7.29 24.90
C CYS A 22 -4.71 5.77 25.04
N ASP A 23 -4.91 5.28 26.26
CA ASP A 23 -5.27 3.90 26.53
C ASP A 23 -6.75 3.67 26.18
N ALA A 24 -7.04 2.56 25.49
CA ALA A 24 -8.39 2.19 25.02
C ALA A 24 -9.43 1.98 26.16
N SER A 25 -9.02 2.06 27.41
CA SER A 25 -9.88 1.95 28.62
C SER A 25 -10.29 3.30 29.24
N SER A 26 -9.71 4.42 28.81
CA SER A 26 -10.04 5.73 29.35
C SER A 26 -11.15 6.42 28.56
N LYS A 27 -12.27 6.66 29.19
CA LYS A 27 -13.43 7.44 28.66
C LYS A 27 -13.13 8.91 28.32
N SER A 28 -11.87 9.36 28.34
CA SER A 28 -11.49 10.77 28.19
C SER A 28 -10.70 11.10 26.93
N CYS A 29 -10.63 10.19 25.96
CA CYS A 29 -10.12 10.51 24.62
C CYS A 29 -11.26 10.93 23.69
N ASP A 30 -12.09 11.87 24.11
CA ASP A 30 -12.98 12.62 23.24
C ASP A 30 -12.13 13.60 22.42
N LEU A 31 -11.53 13.09 21.33
CA LEU A 31 -11.09 13.94 20.24
C LEU A 31 -12.34 14.61 19.67
N ASN A 32 -12.51 15.87 20.01
CA ASN A 32 -13.63 16.69 19.56
C ASN A 32 -13.55 16.81 18.04
N VAL A 33 -14.27 15.96 17.30
CA VAL A 33 -14.25 15.93 15.81
C VAL A 33 -14.66 17.27 15.21
N ASP A 34 -15.35 18.10 15.96
CA ASP A 34 -15.74 19.45 15.56
C ASP A 34 -14.55 20.44 15.52
N GLU A 35 -13.42 20.11 16.15
CA GLU A 35 -12.22 20.94 16.16
C GLU A 35 -11.25 20.63 15.02
N HIS A 36 -11.23 19.39 14.50
CA HIS A 36 -10.33 19.00 13.44
C HIS A 36 -10.91 19.25 12.04
N LYS A 37 -10.04 19.73 11.16
CA LYS A 37 -10.31 19.79 9.73
C LYS A 37 -9.99 18.46 9.08
N LEU A 38 -10.83 18.01 8.16
CA LEU A 38 -10.73 16.69 7.54
C LEU A 38 -10.44 16.80 6.04
N ILE A 39 -9.42 16.07 5.60
CA ILE A 39 -9.16 15.80 4.18
C ILE A 39 -9.67 14.40 3.87
N PHE A 40 -10.58 14.32 2.92
CA PHE A 40 -11.03 13.09 2.29
C PHE A 40 -10.39 12.96 0.91
N TYR A 41 -10.21 11.75 0.45
CA TYR A 41 -9.79 11.49 -0.93
C TYR A 41 -10.44 10.23 -1.46
N ASP A 42 -10.56 10.13 -2.76
CA ASP A 42 -10.96 8.92 -3.45
C ASP A 42 -10.05 8.68 -4.64
N VAL A 43 -10.16 7.51 -5.20
CA VAL A 43 -9.33 7.04 -6.33
C VAL A 43 -10.26 6.48 -7.38
N ASN A 44 -9.95 6.74 -8.65
CA ASN A 44 -10.72 6.25 -9.78
C ASN A 44 -11.09 4.75 -9.61
N PRO A 45 -12.35 4.35 -9.79
CA PRO A 45 -12.81 2.98 -9.56
C PRO A 45 -11.99 1.86 -10.22
N PRO A 46 -11.51 1.99 -11.48
CA PRO A 46 -10.65 0.98 -12.12
C PRO A 46 -9.31 0.75 -11.43
N GLU A 47 -8.88 1.67 -10.58
CA GLU A 47 -7.57 1.57 -9.95
C GLU A 47 -7.52 0.48 -8.87
N GLY A 48 -6.50 -0.37 -8.98
CA GLY A 48 -6.34 -1.53 -8.13
C GLY A 48 -5.83 -1.23 -6.72
N PHE A 49 -5.91 -2.25 -5.85
CA PHE A 49 -5.54 -2.20 -4.44
C PHE A 49 -4.14 -1.60 -4.17
N ASN A 50 -3.14 -2.00 -4.95
CA ASN A 50 -1.76 -1.57 -4.71
C ASN A 50 -1.49 -0.12 -5.14
N LEU A 51 -2.20 0.38 -6.17
CA LEU A 51 -2.13 1.79 -6.54
C LEU A 51 -2.83 2.66 -5.50
N ARG A 52 -3.99 2.25 -4.97
CA ARG A 52 -4.68 2.99 -3.90
C ARG A 52 -3.82 3.13 -2.64
N ARG A 53 -2.96 2.16 -2.35
CA ARG A 53 -1.93 2.26 -1.28
C ARG A 53 -0.90 3.35 -1.59
N ASP A 54 -0.50 3.48 -2.85
CA ASP A 54 0.41 4.54 -3.28
C ASP A 54 -0.24 5.92 -3.17
N VAL A 55 -1.51 6.05 -3.55
CA VAL A 55 -2.27 7.30 -3.40
C VAL A 55 -2.37 7.71 -1.93
N TYR A 56 -2.64 6.76 -1.02
CA TYR A 56 -2.58 7.02 0.42
C TYR A 56 -1.24 7.65 0.82
N MET A 57 -0.12 7.08 0.37
CA MET A 57 1.21 7.60 0.72
C MET A 57 1.38 9.04 0.28
N ARG A 58 0.88 9.43 -0.91
CA ARG A 58 0.94 10.82 -1.40
C ARG A 58 0.25 11.76 -0.43
N PHE A 59 -1.00 11.49 -0.05
CA PHE A 59 -1.77 12.32 0.89
C PHE A 59 -1.17 12.33 2.29
N ALA A 60 -0.73 11.17 2.79
CA ALA A 60 -0.12 11.07 4.12
C ALA A 60 1.19 11.85 4.21
N ILE A 61 2.05 11.76 3.18
CA ILE A 61 3.30 12.53 3.10
C ILE A 61 3.01 14.02 3.02
N MET A 62 2.09 14.44 2.14
CA MET A 62 1.69 15.83 2.01
C MET A 62 1.28 16.44 3.36
N LEU A 63 0.47 15.71 4.13
CA LEU A 63 -0.01 16.18 5.44
C LEU A 63 1.10 16.15 6.50
N ALA A 64 1.86 15.05 6.60
CA ALA A 64 2.95 14.90 7.55
C ALA A 64 4.04 15.97 7.35
N GLU A 65 4.45 16.24 6.11
CA GLU A 65 5.43 17.27 5.81
C GLU A 65 4.91 18.68 6.15
N ALA A 66 3.64 18.98 5.87
CA ALA A 66 3.05 20.25 6.28
C ALA A 66 3.08 20.42 7.81
N GLN A 67 2.82 19.36 8.57
CA GLN A 67 2.81 19.39 10.04
C GLN A 67 4.21 19.47 10.66
N LYS A 68 5.22 18.82 10.07
CA LYS A 68 6.62 19.00 10.46
C LYS A 68 7.05 20.47 10.42
N HIS A 69 6.56 21.23 9.44
CA HIS A 69 6.84 22.66 9.30
C HIS A 69 5.87 23.54 10.12
N GLY A 70 5.17 22.98 11.10
CA GLY A 70 4.25 23.71 11.99
C GLY A 70 2.95 24.17 11.33
N LYS A 71 2.69 23.74 10.09
CA LYS A 71 1.48 24.08 9.33
C LYS A 71 0.45 22.95 9.42
N ARG A 72 -0.84 23.28 9.26
CA ARG A 72 -1.92 22.29 9.13
C ARG A 72 -2.04 21.30 10.30
N LYS A 73 -1.64 21.67 11.52
CA LYS A 73 -1.70 20.81 12.71
C LYS A 73 -3.12 20.41 13.09
N ASP A 74 -4.10 21.20 12.69
CA ASP A 74 -5.54 21.00 12.86
C ASP A 74 -6.19 20.05 11.83
N TRP A 75 -5.42 19.51 10.87
CA TRP A 75 -5.92 18.66 9.82
C TRP A 75 -5.66 17.17 10.10
N GLN A 76 -6.64 16.33 9.71
CA GLN A 76 -6.52 14.86 9.68
C GLN A 76 -6.89 14.32 8.31
N LEU A 77 -6.26 13.22 7.92
CA LEU A 77 -6.57 12.49 6.69
C LEU A 77 -7.56 11.38 6.99
N VAL A 78 -8.69 11.38 6.29
CA VAL A 78 -9.69 10.32 6.40
C VAL A 78 -9.37 9.21 5.41
N LEU A 79 -9.21 7.99 5.92
CA LEU A 79 -8.91 6.81 5.13
C LEU A 79 -10.20 6.32 4.45
N PRO A 80 -10.29 6.37 3.12
CA PRO A 80 -11.45 5.84 2.40
C PRO A 80 -11.53 4.33 2.59
N PRO A 81 -12.71 3.74 2.81
CA PRO A 81 -12.83 2.30 2.91
C PRO A 81 -12.49 1.64 1.58
N TRP A 82 -11.96 0.43 1.65
CA TRP A 82 -11.78 -0.41 0.46
C TRP A 82 -13.15 -0.88 -0.02
N TYR A 83 -13.59 -0.38 -1.17
CA TYR A 83 -14.92 -0.62 -1.69
C TYR A 83 -14.89 -0.72 -3.21
N HIS A 84 -15.55 -1.76 -3.76
CA HIS A 84 -15.73 -2.01 -5.20
C HIS A 84 -14.42 -1.89 -6.03
N LEU A 85 -13.31 -2.49 -5.54
CA LEU A 85 -12.09 -2.51 -6.33
C LEU A 85 -12.24 -3.45 -7.54
N TYR A 86 -11.76 -3.01 -8.69
CA TYR A 86 -11.93 -3.67 -9.99
C TYR A 86 -11.55 -5.17 -10.00
N HIS A 87 -10.48 -5.54 -9.31
CA HIS A 87 -10.00 -6.92 -9.26
C HIS A 87 -10.61 -7.76 -8.13
N TRP A 88 -11.45 -7.17 -7.26
CA TRP A 88 -12.03 -7.87 -6.14
C TRP A 88 -13.34 -8.56 -6.53
N LYS A 89 -13.42 -9.86 -6.25
CA LYS A 89 -14.57 -10.70 -6.59
C LYS A 89 -15.49 -10.95 -5.40
N ILE A 90 -14.94 -10.87 -4.19
CA ILE A 90 -15.58 -11.38 -2.96
C ILE A 90 -16.12 -10.24 -2.10
N SER A 91 -15.35 -9.20 -1.87
CA SER A 91 -15.73 -8.12 -0.96
C SER A 91 -16.60 -7.08 -1.63
N ARG A 92 -17.89 -7.05 -1.23
CA ARG A 92 -18.88 -6.06 -1.70
C ARG A 92 -19.24 -5.02 -0.64
N LYS A 93 -18.67 -5.14 0.57
CA LYS A 93 -18.89 -4.21 1.68
C LYS A 93 -17.68 -3.29 1.86
N PRO A 94 -17.90 -2.04 2.29
CA PRO A 94 -16.79 -1.16 2.68
C PRO A 94 -15.94 -1.83 3.74
N THR A 95 -14.66 -2.06 3.43
CA THR A 95 -13.70 -2.72 4.33
C THR A 95 -12.78 -1.67 4.93
N PRO A 96 -12.60 -1.60 6.25
CA PRO A 96 -11.73 -0.62 6.88
C PRO A 96 -10.24 -0.93 6.65
N TRP A 97 -9.38 0.09 6.76
CA TRP A 97 -7.93 -0.05 6.64
C TRP A 97 -7.33 -0.95 7.71
N GLY A 98 -7.88 -0.90 8.93
CA GLY A 98 -7.46 -1.76 10.04
C GLY A 98 -7.62 -3.25 9.78
N SER A 99 -8.42 -3.66 8.79
CA SER A 99 -8.47 -5.07 8.34
C SER A 99 -7.16 -5.53 7.70
N PHE A 100 -6.38 -4.60 7.12
CA PHE A 100 -5.18 -4.88 6.34
C PHE A 100 -3.91 -4.34 6.95
N PHE A 101 -3.98 -3.21 7.66
CA PHE A 101 -2.83 -2.51 8.21
C PHE A 101 -2.97 -2.26 9.71
N ASP A 102 -1.85 -2.09 10.38
CA ASP A 102 -1.78 -1.61 11.76
C ASP A 102 -2.07 -0.10 11.80
N LEU A 103 -3.25 0.28 12.27
CA LEU A 103 -3.68 1.68 12.34
C LEU A 103 -2.79 2.52 13.27
N ASN A 104 -2.27 1.95 14.36
CA ASN A 104 -1.37 2.68 15.26
C ASN A 104 -0.07 3.02 14.53
N SER A 105 0.42 2.09 13.72
CA SER A 105 1.59 2.35 12.87
C SER A 105 1.33 3.43 11.84
N LEU A 106 0.17 3.45 11.17
CA LEU A 106 -0.20 4.53 10.24
C LEU A 106 -0.31 5.88 10.98
N LYS A 107 -0.98 5.90 12.14
CA LYS A 107 -1.15 7.09 12.99
C LYS A 107 0.19 7.65 13.51
N SER A 108 1.22 6.82 13.66
CA SER A 108 2.54 7.27 14.07
C SER A 108 3.26 8.11 13.02
N TYR A 109 2.86 8.01 11.74
CA TYR A 109 3.45 8.77 10.64
C TYR A 109 2.63 10.02 10.28
N ALA A 110 1.32 9.86 10.12
CA ALA A 110 0.42 10.95 9.78
C ALA A 110 -0.88 10.85 10.59
N PRO A 111 -1.54 11.98 10.93
CA PRO A 111 -2.80 11.95 11.65
C PRO A 111 -3.92 11.43 10.75
N VAL A 112 -4.19 10.14 10.85
CA VAL A 112 -5.22 9.45 10.07
C VAL A 112 -6.40 9.02 10.93
N THR A 113 -7.59 8.97 10.34
CA THR A 113 -8.80 8.42 10.94
C THR A 113 -9.55 7.57 9.91
N GLU A 114 -10.23 6.54 10.35
CA GLU A 114 -11.02 5.68 9.46
C GLU A 114 -12.36 6.33 9.10
N MET A 115 -12.85 6.11 7.88
CA MET A 115 -14.14 6.64 7.46
C MET A 115 -15.29 6.20 8.35
N TYR A 116 -15.30 4.94 8.83
CA TYR A 116 -16.34 4.46 9.74
C TYR A 116 -16.32 5.18 11.10
N GLU A 117 -15.14 5.59 11.59
CA GLU A 117 -15.01 6.39 12.82
C GLU A 117 -15.64 7.77 12.64
N VAL A 118 -15.41 8.42 11.48
CA VAL A 118 -16.04 9.69 11.14
C VAL A 118 -17.55 9.53 11.04
N MET A 119 -18.04 8.50 10.35
CA MET A 119 -19.47 8.26 10.18
C MET A 119 -20.19 7.87 11.49
N SER A 120 -19.51 7.19 12.41
CA SER A 120 -20.09 6.87 13.72
C SER A 120 -20.32 8.10 14.58
N ARG A 121 -19.46 9.12 14.46
CA ARG A 121 -19.56 10.38 15.21
C ARG A 121 -20.44 11.42 14.51
N THR A 122 -20.46 11.38 13.17
CA THR A 122 -21.23 12.29 12.33
C THR A 122 -22.09 11.49 11.33
N PRO A 123 -23.23 10.92 11.78
CA PRO A 123 -24.06 10.04 10.95
C PRO A 123 -24.63 10.70 9.69
N LYS A 124 -24.70 12.03 9.65
CA LYS A 124 -25.02 12.84 8.46
C LYS A 124 -23.85 13.75 8.17
N LEU A 125 -22.92 13.30 7.35
CA LEU A 125 -21.71 14.04 7.02
C LEU A 125 -22.01 15.04 5.90
N THR A 126 -21.60 16.29 6.09
CA THR A 126 -21.59 17.29 5.01
C THR A 126 -20.16 17.68 4.71
N ILE A 127 -19.72 17.42 3.48
CA ILE A 127 -18.44 17.87 2.94
C ILE A 127 -18.61 19.31 2.47
N ASP A 128 -17.75 20.21 2.94
CA ASP A 128 -17.83 21.63 2.59
C ASP A 128 -17.49 21.83 1.12
N ARG A 129 -16.44 21.13 0.64
CA ARG A 129 -15.95 21.24 -0.73
C ARG A 129 -15.48 19.91 -1.29
N LEU A 130 -15.99 19.55 -2.46
CA LEU A 130 -15.52 18.44 -3.27
C LEU A 130 -14.80 18.96 -4.51
N TYR A 131 -13.50 18.77 -4.57
CA TYR A 131 -12.70 19.00 -5.78
C TYR A 131 -12.66 17.71 -6.60
N VAL A 132 -13.24 17.75 -7.80
CA VAL A 132 -13.15 16.65 -8.77
C VAL A 132 -11.98 16.94 -9.70
N LEU A 133 -10.88 16.23 -9.47
CA LEU A 133 -9.66 16.42 -10.25
C LEU A 133 -9.78 15.77 -11.64
N GLN A 134 -9.24 16.41 -12.64
CA GLN A 134 -9.21 15.97 -14.03
C GLN A 134 -7.82 16.24 -14.62
N ASN A 135 -7.36 15.38 -15.52
CA ASN A 135 -6.12 15.65 -16.24
C ASN A 135 -6.30 16.77 -17.26
N PHE A 136 -5.22 17.50 -17.54
CA PHE A 136 -5.15 18.29 -18.77
C PHE A 136 -5.04 17.36 -19.99
N GLU A 137 -5.55 17.77 -21.13
CA GLU A 137 -5.46 17.01 -22.37
C GLU A 137 -4.00 16.85 -22.84
N ASP A 138 -3.20 17.91 -22.69
CA ASP A 138 -1.76 17.89 -22.95
C ASP A 138 -1.01 18.18 -21.64
N ALA A 139 -0.23 17.17 -21.19
CA ALA A 139 0.61 17.30 -20.00
C ALA A 139 1.94 18.02 -20.28
N PHE A 140 2.35 18.16 -21.55
CA PHE A 140 3.66 18.69 -21.94
C PHE A 140 3.54 19.84 -22.92
N GLU A 141 3.24 21.03 -22.43
CA GLU A 141 3.23 22.24 -23.24
C GLU A 141 4.62 22.56 -23.77
N GLY A 142 4.81 22.51 -25.07
CA GLY A 142 6.11 22.76 -25.71
C GLY A 142 7.20 21.75 -25.28
N GLY A 143 6.81 20.53 -24.89
CA GLY A 143 7.72 19.48 -24.45
C GLY A 143 8.14 19.58 -22.98
N TYR A 144 7.59 20.50 -22.19
CA TYR A 144 7.91 20.70 -20.78
C TYR A 144 6.71 20.42 -19.88
N PHE A 145 6.92 19.61 -18.84
CA PHE A 145 5.93 19.42 -17.78
C PHE A 145 5.85 20.66 -16.89
N LYS A 146 4.67 21.28 -16.80
CA LYS A 146 4.42 22.44 -15.92
C LYS A 146 3.40 22.07 -14.85
N GLU A 147 3.71 22.39 -13.60
CA GLU A 147 2.74 22.27 -12.51
C GLU A 147 1.72 23.41 -12.59
N LYS A 148 0.46 23.06 -12.82
CA LYS A 148 -0.65 24.00 -12.94
C LYS A 148 -1.97 23.40 -12.52
N TRP A 149 -2.93 24.25 -12.20
CA TRP A 149 -4.33 23.87 -12.07
C TRP A 149 -5.23 25.02 -12.52
N GLU A 150 -6.43 24.69 -12.91
CA GLU A 150 -7.47 25.66 -13.25
C GLU A 150 -8.85 25.12 -12.88
N ILE A 151 -9.76 26.01 -12.45
CA ILE A 151 -11.16 25.65 -12.24
C ILE A 151 -11.80 25.49 -13.62
N SER A 152 -12.31 24.28 -13.89
CA SER A 152 -13.01 23.98 -15.13
C SER A 152 -14.41 24.61 -15.12
N LYS A 153 -14.83 25.11 -16.26
CA LYS A 153 -16.22 25.55 -16.50
C LYS A 153 -17.12 24.38 -16.88
N ASP A 154 -16.51 23.27 -17.34
CA ASP A 154 -17.23 22.07 -17.71
C ASP A 154 -17.68 21.31 -16.47
N ASP A 155 -18.86 20.68 -16.52
CA ASP A 155 -19.31 19.82 -15.43
C ASP A 155 -18.46 18.55 -15.35
N CYS A 156 -18.33 18.00 -14.17
CA CYS A 156 -17.57 16.81 -13.90
C CYS A 156 -18.39 15.80 -13.10
N TYR A 157 -18.20 14.55 -13.42
CA TYR A 157 -18.90 13.44 -12.78
C TYR A 157 -18.17 12.99 -11.50
N TYR A 158 -18.94 12.60 -10.50
CA TYR A 158 -18.45 11.96 -9.30
C TYR A 158 -19.38 10.78 -8.91
N GLU A 159 -18.81 9.60 -8.69
CA GLU A 159 -19.58 8.35 -8.52
C GLU A 159 -20.22 8.18 -7.13
N GLY A 160 -19.87 9.02 -6.15
CA GLY A 160 -20.42 8.95 -4.79
C GLY A 160 -19.47 8.41 -3.73
N PHE A 161 -19.98 8.13 -2.52
CA PHE A 161 -19.19 8.02 -1.30
C PHE A 161 -19.12 6.58 -0.78
N TRP A 162 -18.45 5.67 -1.48
CA TRP A 162 -18.16 4.30 -1.02
C TRP A 162 -19.38 3.52 -0.49
N GLY A 163 -20.56 3.78 -1.05
CA GLY A 163 -21.82 3.16 -0.62
C GLY A 163 -22.52 3.83 0.58
N TYR A 164 -21.98 4.94 1.11
CA TYR A 164 -22.69 5.75 2.11
C TYR A 164 -23.73 6.66 1.45
N ASN A 165 -24.98 6.61 1.91
CA ASN A 165 -26.11 7.38 1.38
C ASN A 165 -26.36 8.69 2.15
N ASN A 166 -25.68 8.89 3.24
CA ASN A 166 -25.88 9.98 4.22
C ASN A 166 -24.74 11.00 4.21
N ILE A 167 -24.02 11.10 3.08
CA ILE A 167 -23.00 12.11 2.83
C ILE A 167 -23.55 13.09 1.80
N THR A 168 -23.43 14.39 2.10
CA THR A 168 -23.80 15.49 1.22
C THR A 168 -22.60 16.39 0.94
N VAL A 169 -22.67 17.18 -0.13
CA VAL A 169 -21.65 18.15 -0.52
C VAL A 169 -22.29 19.52 -0.63
N LYS A 170 -21.68 20.55 -0.02
CA LYS A 170 -22.14 21.94 -0.17
C LYS A 170 -21.81 22.50 -1.55
N GLU A 171 -20.57 22.27 -2.01
CA GLU A 171 -20.11 22.75 -3.30
C GLU A 171 -19.16 21.75 -3.96
N LYS A 172 -19.43 21.43 -5.23
CA LYS A 172 -18.59 20.61 -6.12
C LYS A 172 -17.86 21.54 -7.09
N ILE A 173 -16.54 21.40 -7.19
CA ILE A 173 -15.68 22.18 -8.09
C ILE A 173 -14.89 21.23 -8.96
N CYS A 174 -15.00 21.38 -10.27
CA CYS A 174 -14.21 20.65 -11.25
C CYS A 174 -12.88 21.36 -11.47
N VAL A 175 -11.77 20.64 -11.35
CA VAL A 175 -10.41 21.20 -11.41
C VAL A 175 -9.57 20.39 -12.36
N LYS A 176 -9.08 21.00 -13.46
CA LYS A 176 -7.98 20.45 -14.21
C LYS A 176 -6.71 20.62 -13.40
N PHE A 177 -6.00 19.54 -13.16
CA PHE A 177 -4.84 19.53 -12.26
C PHE A 177 -3.67 18.76 -12.86
N GLN A 178 -2.48 19.33 -12.71
CA GLN A 178 -1.21 18.74 -13.10
C GLN A 178 -0.13 19.22 -12.17
N GLY A 179 0.53 18.28 -11.47
CA GLY A 179 1.62 18.64 -10.55
C GLY A 179 1.70 17.74 -9.33
N LYS A 180 2.54 18.16 -8.41
CA LYS A 180 2.78 17.48 -7.13
C LYS A 180 1.58 17.62 -6.20
N ILE A 181 1.42 16.63 -5.32
CA ILE A 181 0.28 16.58 -4.40
C ILE A 181 0.25 17.76 -3.42
N SER A 182 1.41 18.28 -3.01
CA SER A 182 1.47 19.48 -2.14
C SER A 182 0.82 20.71 -2.75
N LYS A 183 0.70 20.76 -4.08
CA LYS A 183 0.00 21.86 -4.77
C LYS A 183 -1.51 21.88 -4.48
N LEU A 184 -2.09 20.80 -3.99
CA LEU A 184 -3.49 20.78 -3.53
C LEU A 184 -3.73 21.75 -2.37
N TRP A 185 -2.70 22.12 -1.59
CA TRP A 185 -2.84 23.14 -0.56
C TRP A 185 -3.23 24.51 -1.11
N GLU A 186 -2.91 24.82 -2.36
CA GLU A 186 -3.35 26.06 -3.01
C GLU A 186 -4.88 26.09 -3.13
N LEU A 187 -5.51 24.95 -3.51
CA LEU A 187 -6.97 24.83 -3.58
C LEU A 187 -7.62 24.95 -2.19
N VAL A 188 -7.02 24.31 -1.17
CA VAL A 188 -7.49 24.44 0.22
C VAL A 188 -7.45 25.88 0.71
N GLN A 189 -6.45 26.67 0.27
CA GLN A 189 -6.29 28.08 0.67
C GLN A 189 -7.33 29.01 0.06
N LEU A 190 -7.95 28.64 -1.07
CA LEU A 190 -9.03 29.45 -1.66
C LEU A 190 -10.23 29.56 -0.72
N HIS A 191 -10.45 28.58 0.14
CA HIS A 191 -11.60 28.49 1.05
C HIS A 191 -11.15 28.19 2.49
N PRO A 192 -10.51 29.15 3.19
CA PRO A 192 -9.84 28.91 4.48
C PRO A 192 -10.81 28.57 5.63
N LYS A 193 -12.11 28.81 5.44
CA LYS A 193 -13.17 28.50 6.41
C LYS A 193 -13.67 27.06 6.32
N ASP A 194 -13.38 26.37 5.21
CA ASP A 194 -13.81 24.99 5.01
C ASP A 194 -13.06 24.07 5.97
N LYS A 195 -13.80 23.14 6.57
CA LYS A 195 -13.26 22.17 7.53
C LYS A 195 -13.24 20.74 6.98
N LYS A 196 -14.06 20.45 5.97
CA LYS A 196 -14.22 19.12 5.39
C LYS A 196 -14.06 19.21 3.88
N ILE A 197 -12.89 18.84 3.40
CA ILE A 197 -12.52 18.96 1.98
C ILE A 197 -12.23 17.57 1.41
N MET A 198 -12.75 17.31 0.23
CA MET A 198 -12.53 16.05 -0.47
C MET A 198 -11.90 16.28 -1.84
N PHE A 199 -10.93 15.45 -2.18
CA PHE A 199 -10.33 15.34 -3.50
C PHE A 199 -10.70 13.99 -4.12
N SER A 200 -11.47 13.99 -5.20
CA SER A 200 -11.67 12.78 -6.00
C SER A 200 -10.57 12.66 -7.06
N HIS A 201 -10.36 11.46 -7.59
CA HIS A 201 -9.27 11.17 -8.51
C HIS A 201 -7.89 11.51 -7.92
N GLY A 202 -7.68 11.09 -6.67
CA GLY A 202 -6.43 11.30 -5.93
C GLY A 202 -5.19 10.65 -6.56
N GLU A 203 -5.37 9.83 -7.60
CA GLU A 203 -4.28 9.28 -8.42
C GLU A 203 -3.67 10.31 -9.39
N ILE A 204 -4.34 11.43 -9.67
CA ILE A 204 -3.86 12.45 -10.60
C ILE A 204 -2.63 13.22 -10.06
N PRO A 205 -2.65 13.73 -8.81
CA PRO A 205 -1.47 14.39 -8.26
C PRO A 205 -0.29 13.43 -8.11
N LEU A 206 0.90 13.88 -8.45
CA LEU A 206 2.14 13.13 -8.34
C LEU A 206 2.71 13.21 -6.93
N HIS A 207 3.59 12.28 -6.56
CA HIS A 207 4.43 12.43 -5.37
C HIS A 207 5.24 13.70 -5.44
N ASP A 208 5.42 14.42 -4.33
CA ASP A 208 6.34 15.55 -4.23
C ASP A 208 7.78 15.09 -4.48
N SER A 209 8.13 13.94 -3.90
CA SER A 209 9.45 13.34 -4.03
C SER A 209 9.35 11.82 -3.84
N TYR A 210 9.34 11.08 -4.95
CA TYR A 210 9.30 9.62 -4.92
C TYR A 210 10.65 9.04 -4.48
N GLY A 211 10.62 8.00 -3.64
CA GLY A 211 11.82 7.28 -3.19
C GLY A 211 12.70 8.02 -2.17
N THR A 212 12.29 9.19 -1.68
CA THR A 212 13.02 9.94 -0.63
C THR A 212 12.82 9.33 0.77
N LYS A 213 13.52 9.92 1.76
CA LYS A 213 13.31 9.54 3.16
C LYS A 213 11.84 9.61 3.58
N SER A 214 11.12 10.68 3.26
CA SER A 214 9.69 10.83 3.61
C SER A 214 8.83 9.75 2.95
N PHE A 215 9.14 9.34 1.72
CA PHE A 215 8.50 8.21 1.07
C PHE A 215 8.72 6.91 1.87
N TRP A 216 9.96 6.62 2.25
CA TRP A 216 10.30 5.40 2.97
C TRP A 216 9.77 5.40 4.41
N ASP A 217 9.81 6.54 5.11
CA ASP A 217 9.21 6.67 6.46
C ASP A 217 7.70 6.37 6.40
N CYS A 218 6.98 6.92 5.41
CA CYS A 218 5.58 6.62 5.18
C CYS A 218 5.36 5.14 4.87
N ARG A 219 6.14 4.58 3.93
CA ARG A 219 6.03 3.18 3.54
C ARG A 219 6.33 2.23 4.72
N TRP A 220 7.28 2.59 5.57
CA TRP A 220 7.60 1.83 6.79
C TRP A 220 6.45 1.82 7.78
N SER A 221 5.68 2.89 7.86
CA SER A 221 4.50 2.96 8.73
C SER A 221 3.35 2.05 8.26
N MET A 222 3.35 1.63 6.99
CA MET A 222 2.31 0.75 6.44
C MET A 222 2.53 -0.72 6.82
N LYS A 223 2.67 -1.00 8.12
CA LYS A 223 2.78 -2.36 8.63
C LYS A 223 1.48 -3.12 8.40
N PHE A 224 1.60 -4.37 7.98
CA PHE A 224 0.44 -5.24 7.82
C PHE A 224 -0.21 -5.59 9.16
N ASN A 225 -1.53 -5.83 9.13
CA ASN A 225 -2.26 -6.32 10.29
C ASN A 225 -1.67 -7.66 10.77
N ASN A 226 -1.48 -7.77 12.09
CA ASN A 226 -0.81 -8.92 12.70
C ASN A 226 -1.53 -10.27 12.41
N LYS A 227 -2.86 -10.26 12.25
CA LYS A 227 -3.60 -11.49 11.88
C LYS A 227 -3.17 -12.02 10.51
N LEU A 228 -2.97 -11.14 9.53
CA LEU A 228 -2.50 -11.53 8.19
C LEU A 228 -1.05 -12.03 8.23
N ILE A 229 -0.20 -11.40 9.05
CA ILE A 229 1.17 -11.85 9.28
C ILE A 229 1.19 -13.25 9.89
N GLN A 230 0.33 -13.53 10.87
CA GLN A 230 0.23 -14.84 11.50
C GLN A 230 -0.21 -15.93 10.54
N ILE A 231 -1.21 -15.65 9.67
CA ILE A 231 -1.65 -16.60 8.64
C ILE A 231 -0.52 -16.92 7.66
N ALA A 232 0.15 -15.88 7.14
CA ALA A 232 1.27 -16.06 6.24
C ALA A 232 2.42 -16.84 6.90
N SER A 233 2.76 -16.52 8.17
CA SER A 233 3.82 -17.20 8.92
C SER A 233 3.49 -18.68 9.15
N LYS A 234 2.25 -18.98 9.52
CA LYS A 234 1.80 -20.37 9.67
C LYS A 234 1.91 -21.13 8.34
N TYR A 235 1.43 -20.54 7.24
CA TYR A 235 1.54 -21.16 5.92
C TYR A 235 3.01 -21.46 5.55
N MET A 236 3.91 -20.51 5.79
CA MET A 236 5.34 -20.67 5.49
C MET A 236 5.98 -21.77 6.34
N ALA A 237 5.64 -21.85 7.62
CA ALA A 237 6.13 -22.92 8.50
C ALA A 237 5.65 -24.30 8.04
N ASP A 238 4.36 -24.44 7.78
CA ASP A 238 3.72 -25.71 7.43
C ASP A 238 4.16 -26.23 6.04
N ASN A 239 4.33 -25.34 5.04
CA ASN A 239 4.52 -25.73 3.65
C ASN A 239 5.93 -25.45 3.11
N LEU A 240 6.54 -24.33 3.52
CA LEU A 240 7.80 -23.85 2.95
C LEU A 240 9.01 -24.10 3.86
N SER A 241 8.82 -24.74 5.02
CA SER A 241 9.86 -24.99 6.03
C SER A 241 10.56 -23.71 6.48
N CYS A 242 9.77 -22.65 6.70
CA CYS A 242 10.26 -21.37 7.14
C CYS A 242 9.42 -20.82 8.30
N ASP A 243 10.06 -20.58 9.44
CA ASP A 243 9.50 -20.02 10.67
C ASP A 243 10.05 -18.63 11.01
N THR A 244 10.83 -18.05 10.12
CA THR A 244 11.53 -16.77 10.29
C THR A 244 11.03 -15.68 9.33
N THR A 245 11.48 -14.45 9.53
CA THR A 245 11.20 -13.33 8.62
C THR A 245 12.06 -13.32 7.36
N LYS A 246 13.21 -14.03 7.38
CA LYS A 246 14.10 -14.21 6.22
C LYS A 246 14.32 -15.69 5.97
N CYS A 247 13.62 -16.18 4.96
CA CYS A 247 13.64 -17.62 4.64
C CYS A 247 14.70 -17.95 3.60
N SER A 248 15.45 -19.03 3.82
CA SER A 248 16.44 -19.55 2.85
C SER A 248 15.93 -20.77 2.07
N THR A 249 14.69 -21.21 2.32
CA THR A 249 14.18 -22.52 1.91
C THR A 249 13.40 -22.50 0.59
N TYR A 250 13.00 -21.33 0.10
CA TYR A 250 12.21 -21.21 -1.12
C TYR A 250 12.52 -19.93 -1.90
N LEU A 251 12.22 -19.97 -3.20
CA LEU A 251 12.14 -18.82 -4.11
C LEU A 251 10.67 -18.45 -4.30
N SER A 252 10.35 -17.19 -4.45
CA SER A 252 9.00 -16.75 -4.78
C SER A 252 8.91 -16.01 -6.12
N VAL A 253 7.77 -16.19 -6.78
CA VAL A 253 7.45 -15.56 -8.06
C VAL A 253 6.09 -14.88 -7.94
N HIS A 254 6.01 -13.61 -8.34
CA HIS A 254 4.75 -12.98 -8.66
C HIS A 254 4.52 -13.09 -10.18
N TRP A 255 3.55 -13.91 -10.56
CA TRP A 255 3.26 -14.24 -11.94
C TRP A 255 1.90 -13.68 -12.36
N ARG A 256 1.89 -12.43 -12.83
CA ARG A 256 0.70 -11.74 -13.31
C ARG A 256 0.35 -12.23 -14.71
N ARG A 257 -0.94 -12.59 -14.94
CA ARG A 257 -1.44 -13.13 -16.20
C ARG A 257 -2.63 -12.35 -16.72
N GLN A 258 -3.80 -12.76 -16.52
CA GLN A 258 -5.10 -12.19 -16.95
C GLN A 258 -5.00 -11.01 -17.93
N ASP A 259 -5.24 -9.78 -17.47
CA ASP A 259 -5.19 -8.56 -18.27
C ASP A 259 -3.80 -8.26 -18.88
N PHE A 260 -2.72 -8.73 -18.24
CA PHE A 260 -1.36 -8.54 -18.76
C PHE A 260 -1.08 -9.34 -20.04
N ILE A 261 -1.71 -10.49 -20.26
CA ILE A 261 -1.56 -11.27 -21.49
C ILE A 261 -2.04 -10.48 -22.71
N TYR A 262 -3.03 -9.61 -22.53
CA TYR A 262 -3.59 -8.78 -23.59
C TYR A 262 -2.94 -7.40 -23.65
N GLY A 263 -2.87 -6.71 -22.51
CA GLY A 263 -2.38 -5.33 -22.43
C GLY A 263 -0.86 -5.19 -22.44
N ARG A 264 -0.11 -6.24 -22.09
CA ARG A 264 1.34 -6.27 -21.95
C ARG A 264 2.00 -7.47 -22.65
N LYS A 265 1.39 -7.94 -23.74
CA LYS A 265 1.77 -9.17 -24.47
C LYS A 265 3.27 -9.30 -24.74
N ASP A 266 3.93 -8.20 -25.10
CA ASP A 266 5.35 -8.19 -25.45
C ASP A 266 6.29 -8.31 -24.26
N TYR A 267 5.77 -8.23 -23.03
CA TYR A 267 6.54 -8.27 -21.79
C TYR A 267 6.25 -9.50 -20.93
N VAL A 268 5.21 -10.27 -21.27
CA VAL A 268 4.79 -11.45 -20.50
C VAL A 268 5.40 -12.70 -21.14
N PRO A 269 6.22 -13.49 -20.39
CA PRO A 269 6.79 -14.73 -20.91
C PRO A 269 5.71 -15.80 -21.11
N SER A 270 6.03 -16.81 -21.95
CA SER A 270 5.27 -18.05 -21.99
C SER A 270 5.37 -18.81 -20.67
N ILE A 271 4.57 -19.86 -20.52
CA ILE A 271 4.60 -20.73 -19.33
C ILE A 271 5.95 -21.43 -19.23
N GLU A 272 6.43 -21.97 -20.35
CA GLU A 272 7.74 -22.62 -20.47
C GLU A 272 8.88 -21.62 -20.22
N GLY A 273 8.76 -20.40 -20.78
CA GLY A 273 9.71 -19.33 -20.55
C GLY A 273 9.78 -18.92 -19.08
N THR A 274 8.64 -18.88 -18.39
CA THR A 274 8.57 -18.65 -16.94
C THR A 274 9.33 -19.71 -16.16
N ALA A 275 9.05 -21.01 -16.42
CA ALA A 275 9.72 -22.12 -15.73
C ALA A 275 11.24 -22.10 -15.96
N LYS A 276 11.69 -21.87 -17.21
CA LYS A 276 13.12 -21.76 -17.55
C LYS A 276 13.80 -20.58 -16.86
N GLN A 277 13.12 -19.45 -16.68
CA GLN A 277 13.70 -18.30 -16.00
C GLN A 277 13.82 -18.54 -14.50
N ILE A 278 12.88 -19.25 -13.86
CA ILE A 278 12.98 -19.68 -12.47
C ILE A 278 14.17 -20.61 -12.29
N ASP A 279 14.32 -21.64 -13.14
CA ASP A 279 15.43 -22.58 -13.14
C ASP A 279 16.78 -21.85 -13.29
N LYS A 280 16.88 -20.98 -14.29
CA LYS A 280 18.07 -20.18 -14.53
C LYS A 280 18.43 -19.28 -13.34
N ALA A 281 17.44 -18.70 -12.66
CA ALA A 281 17.69 -17.89 -11.48
C ALA A 281 18.27 -18.73 -10.33
N ILE A 282 17.78 -19.94 -10.13
CA ILE A 282 18.28 -20.86 -9.11
C ILE A 282 19.71 -21.29 -9.41
N ILE A 283 19.99 -21.71 -10.66
CA ILE A 283 21.30 -22.16 -11.07
C ILE A 283 22.35 -21.02 -11.02
N ASN A 284 22.04 -19.87 -11.62
CA ASN A 284 22.96 -18.76 -11.72
C ASN A 284 23.33 -18.15 -10.37
N ASN A 285 22.42 -18.21 -9.40
CA ASN A 285 22.67 -17.68 -8.05
C ASN A 285 23.07 -18.81 -7.06
N ASN A 286 23.32 -20.01 -7.56
CA ASN A 286 23.70 -21.18 -6.75
C ASN A 286 22.78 -21.42 -5.53
N LEU A 287 21.47 -21.24 -5.74
CA LEU A 287 20.46 -21.36 -4.68
C LEU A 287 20.21 -22.86 -4.42
N LYS A 288 20.43 -23.31 -3.18
CA LYS A 288 20.19 -24.69 -2.77
C LYS A 288 18.73 -24.88 -2.31
N ILE A 289 17.78 -24.63 -3.20
CA ILE A 289 16.35 -24.69 -2.92
C ILE A 289 15.62 -25.46 -4.02
N ASN A 290 14.51 -26.08 -3.64
CA ASN A 290 13.63 -26.78 -4.59
C ASN A 290 12.16 -26.38 -4.41
N LYS A 291 11.84 -25.50 -3.47
CA LYS A 291 10.47 -25.00 -3.24
C LYS A 291 10.27 -23.68 -3.96
N ILE A 292 9.21 -23.56 -4.75
CA ILE A 292 8.84 -22.36 -5.50
C ILE A 292 7.45 -21.92 -5.05
N PHE A 293 7.35 -20.76 -4.40
CA PHE A 293 6.06 -20.16 -4.09
C PHE A 293 5.61 -19.25 -5.25
N ILE A 294 4.37 -19.40 -5.69
CA ILE A 294 3.80 -18.68 -6.82
C ILE A 294 2.60 -17.88 -6.33
N ALA A 295 2.70 -16.55 -6.39
CA ALA A 295 1.57 -15.62 -6.24
C ALA A 295 1.07 -15.26 -7.64
N THR A 296 -0.19 -15.55 -7.96
CA THR A 296 -0.68 -15.39 -9.35
C THR A 296 -2.19 -15.21 -9.42
N ASP A 297 -2.61 -14.51 -10.45
CA ASP A 297 -4.01 -14.40 -10.89
C ASP A 297 -4.32 -15.27 -12.11
N ALA A 298 -3.41 -16.14 -12.53
CA ALA A 298 -3.54 -17.01 -13.70
C ALA A 298 -4.77 -17.93 -13.63
N LEU A 299 -5.23 -18.37 -14.79
CA LEU A 299 -6.28 -19.39 -14.86
C LEU A 299 -5.73 -20.72 -14.34
N LYS A 300 -6.63 -21.53 -13.76
CA LYS A 300 -6.26 -22.85 -13.20
C LYS A 300 -5.50 -23.71 -14.20
N SER A 301 -5.90 -23.73 -15.46
CA SER A 301 -5.22 -24.48 -16.51
C SER A 301 -3.80 -24.00 -16.83
N GLU A 302 -3.51 -22.69 -16.63
CA GLU A 302 -2.15 -22.15 -16.79
C GLU A 302 -1.29 -22.49 -15.57
N ILE A 303 -1.88 -22.45 -14.36
CA ILE A 303 -1.22 -22.84 -13.11
C ILE A 303 -0.78 -24.32 -13.21
N GLU A 304 -1.69 -25.20 -13.57
CA GLU A 304 -1.41 -26.65 -13.74
C GLU A 304 -0.26 -26.91 -14.72
N LYS A 305 -0.24 -26.20 -15.86
CA LYS A 305 0.87 -26.30 -16.82
C LYS A 305 2.19 -25.78 -16.25
N LEU A 306 2.20 -24.68 -15.53
CA LEU A 306 3.43 -24.15 -14.90
C LEU A 306 3.93 -25.10 -13.82
N GLU A 307 3.04 -25.67 -13.01
CA GLU A 307 3.38 -26.67 -12.01
C GLU A 307 4.01 -27.92 -12.63
N GLU A 308 3.46 -28.39 -13.76
CA GLU A 308 4.02 -29.53 -14.50
C GLU A 308 5.44 -29.25 -14.99
N GLN A 309 5.65 -28.07 -15.64
CA GLN A 309 6.98 -27.66 -16.10
C GLN A 309 7.99 -27.57 -14.95
N LEU A 310 7.60 -27.00 -13.80
CA LEU A 310 8.47 -26.93 -12.63
C LEU A 310 8.77 -28.31 -12.03
N LYS A 311 7.81 -29.24 -12.02
CA LYS A 311 8.00 -30.62 -11.56
C LYS A 311 8.98 -31.39 -12.46
N ILE A 312 8.93 -31.20 -13.78
CA ILE A 312 9.89 -31.75 -14.74
C ILE A 312 11.32 -31.29 -14.42
N LEU A 313 11.47 -30.05 -13.95
CA LEU A 313 12.75 -29.47 -13.51
C LEU A 313 13.12 -29.83 -12.06
N ASN A 314 12.41 -30.77 -11.42
CA ASN A 314 12.58 -31.21 -10.04
C ASN A 314 12.30 -30.15 -8.97
N TYR A 315 11.49 -29.13 -9.27
CA TYR A 315 11.01 -28.16 -8.29
C TYR A 315 9.64 -28.55 -7.74
N LYS A 316 9.35 -28.09 -6.52
CA LYS A 316 8.06 -28.25 -5.84
C LYS A 316 7.32 -26.91 -5.83
N PRO A 317 6.30 -26.73 -6.68
CA PRO A 317 5.48 -25.51 -6.68
C PRO A 317 4.53 -25.49 -5.50
N PHE A 318 4.30 -24.29 -4.96
CA PHE A 318 3.37 -24.00 -3.87
C PHE A 318 2.58 -22.72 -4.19
N LEU A 319 1.28 -22.77 -3.91
CA LEU A 319 0.38 -21.62 -3.99
C LEU A 319 -0.36 -21.49 -2.65
N TYR A 320 -0.70 -20.26 -2.26
CA TYR A 320 -1.58 -20.04 -1.13
C TYR A 320 -3.03 -20.31 -1.58
N ILE A 321 -3.64 -21.35 -1.05
CA ILE A 321 -5.04 -21.66 -1.29
C ILE A 321 -5.80 -21.24 -0.02
N PRO A 322 -6.55 -20.11 -0.06
CA PRO A 322 -7.25 -19.61 1.10
C PRO A 322 -8.37 -20.59 1.53
N THR A 323 -8.52 -20.78 2.82
CA THR A 323 -9.68 -21.49 3.36
C THR A 323 -10.95 -20.66 3.19
N ARG A 324 -12.13 -21.28 3.26
CA ARG A 324 -13.40 -20.53 3.27
C ARG A 324 -13.42 -19.46 4.36
N LYS A 325 -12.87 -19.76 5.53
CA LYS A 325 -12.78 -18.82 6.65
C LYS A 325 -11.87 -17.63 6.32
N ASP A 326 -10.73 -17.85 5.65
CA ASP A 326 -9.84 -16.76 5.23
C ASP A 326 -10.53 -15.84 4.23
N ILE A 327 -11.28 -16.42 3.29
CA ILE A 327 -12.07 -15.68 2.31
C ILE A 327 -13.14 -14.80 3.00
N GLU A 328 -13.89 -15.37 3.93
CA GLU A 328 -14.97 -14.67 4.64
C GLU A 328 -14.44 -13.54 5.55
N LEU A 329 -13.30 -13.76 6.21
CA LEU A 329 -12.74 -12.80 7.17
C LEU A 329 -11.86 -11.71 6.52
N HIS A 330 -11.15 -12.04 5.47
CA HIS A 330 -10.08 -11.19 4.94
C HIS A 330 -10.34 -10.71 3.50
N GLY A 331 -11.23 -11.36 2.77
CA GLY A 331 -11.57 -11.02 1.38
C GLY A 331 -10.35 -11.01 0.44
N ASP A 332 -10.55 -10.46 -0.75
CA ASP A 332 -9.50 -10.40 -1.79
C ASP A 332 -8.25 -9.63 -1.33
N GLY A 333 -8.45 -8.52 -0.60
CA GLY A 333 -7.34 -7.67 -0.14
C GLY A 333 -6.45 -8.38 0.89
N GLY A 334 -7.04 -9.10 1.85
CA GLY A 334 -6.26 -9.84 2.85
C GLY A 334 -5.52 -11.02 2.23
N ILE A 335 -6.12 -11.72 1.27
CA ILE A 335 -5.47 -12.81 0.53
C ILE A 335 -4.26 -12.25 -0.25
N ALA A 336 -4.44 -11.14 -0.96
CA ALA A 336 -3.36 -10.47 -1.68
C ALA A 336 -2.20 -10.07 -0.75
N ILE A 337 -2.49 -9.58 0.46
CA ILE A 337 -1.46 -9.24 1.46
C ILE A 337 -0.74 -10.48 1.99
N ILE A 338 -1.46 -11.58 2.27
CA ILE A 338 -0.84 -12.85 2.69
C ILE A 338 0.17 -13.32 1.65
N GLU A 339 -0.18 -13.31 0.37
CA GLU A 339 0.74 -13.65 -0.72
C GLU A 339 1.93 -12.68 -0.81
N GLN A 340 1.70 -11.37 -0.63
CA GLN A 340 2.80 -10.40 -0.59
C GLN A 340 3.76 -10.66 0.58
N ILE A 341 3.24 -10.99 1.77
CA ILE A 341 4.07 -11.34 2.93
C ILE A 341 4.91 -12.59 2.63
N ILE A 342 4.31 -13.64 2.07
CA ILE A 342 5.04 -14.87 1.73
C ILE A 342 6.11 -14.57 0.67
N CYS A 343 5.76 -13.82 -0.38
CA CYS A 343 6.72 -13.44 -1.41
C CYS A 343 7.88 -12.60 -0.85
N SER A 344 7.59 -11.67 0.05
CA SER A 344 8.61 -10.76 0.58
C SER A 344 9.66 -11.45 1.45
N ARG A 345 9.34 -12.61 2.04
CA ARG A 345 10.22 -13.32 2.97
C ARG A 345 11.09 -14.41 2.32
N SER A 346 10.93 -14.66 1.03
CA SER A 346 11.70 -15.68 0.29
C SER A 346 13.18 -15.33 0.16
N SER A 347 14.02 -16.32 -0.07
CA SER A 347 15.45 -16.11 -0.33
C SER A 347 15.73 -15.32 -1.59
N TYR A 348 14.87 -15.50 -2.62
CA TYR A 348 14.98 -14.83 -3.91
C TYR A 348 13.58 -14.56 -4.46
N PHE A 349 13.37 -13.37 -4.97
CA PHE A 349 12.08 -12.93 -5.51
C PHE A 349 12.21 -12.55 -6.99
N ILE A 350 11.24 -13.01 -7.80
CA ILE A 350 11.09 -12.62 -9.21
C ILE A 350 9.68 -12.05 -9.40
N GLY A 351 9.57 -10.82 -9.87
CA GLY A 351 8.28 -10.16 -10.10
C GLY A 351 7.86 -10.11 -11.55
N THR A 352 6.64 -9.69 -11.80
CA THR A 352 6.16 -9.31 -13.13
C THR A 352 6.50 -7.87 -13.42
N HIS A 353 6.91 -7.57 -14.65
CA HIS A 353 7.26 -6.24 -15.11
C HIS A 353 6.10 -5.25 -14.93
N GLU A 354 6.41 -4.05 -14.43
CA GLU A 354 5.46 -2.93 -14.23
C GLU A 354 4.18 -3.28 -13.44
N SER A 355 4.23 -4.31 -12.63
CA SER A 355 3.12 -4.63 -11.74
C SER A 355 3.26 -3.96 -10.37
N THR A 356 2.25 -3.20 -9.97
CA THR A 356 2.21 -2.57 -8.63
C THR A 356 2.23 -3.59 -7.49
N PHE A 357 1.77 -4.81 -7.72
CA PHE A 357 1.89 -5.91 -6.76
C PHE A 357 3.36 -6.31 -6.55
N THR A 358 4.14 -6.40 -7.63
CA THR A 358 5.60 -6.63 -7.57
C THR A 358 6.29 -5.52 -6.80
N PHE A 359 5.95 -4.25 -7.06
CA PHE A 359 6.57 -3.10 -6.38
C PHE A 359 6.35 -3.14 -4.87
N ARG A 360 5.15 -3.49 -4.41
CA ARG A 360 4.87 -3.62 -2.96
C ARG A 360 5.70 -4.71 -2.28
N ILE A 361 5.97 -5.83 -2.98
CA ILE A 361 6.85 -6.90 -2.48
C ILE A 361 8.31 -6.42 -2.42
N GLN A 362 8.78 -5.73 -3.45
CA GLN A 362 10.15 -5.21 -3.50
C GLN A 362 10.40 -4.20 -2.36
N GLU A 363 9.46 -3.30 -2.11
CA GLU A 363 9.53 -2.36 -0.98
C GLU A 363 9.53 -3.08 0.37
N GLU A 364 8.70 -4.11 0.55
CA GLU A 364 8.69 -4.89 1.78
C GLU A 364 10.02 -5.60 2.00
N ARG A 365 10.63 -6.12 0.94
CA ARG A 365 11.95 -6.75 1.00
C ARG A 365 13.05 -5.75 1.35
N GLU A 366 13.00 -4.52 0.85
CA GLU A 366 13.89 -3.43 1.27
C GLU A 366 13.72 -3.15 2.78
N ILE A 367 12.49 -3.01 3.27
CA ILE A 367 12.18 -2.80 4.69
C ILE A 367 12.70 -3.96 5.54
N LEU A 368 12.59 -5.19 5.08
CA LEU A 368 13.12 -6.38 5.74
C LEU A 368 14.64 -6.52 5.62
N GLY A 369 15.33 -5.66 4.85
CA GLY A 369 16.78 -5.65 4.66
C GLY A 369 17.30 -6.81 3.83
N PHE A 370 16.57 -7.21 2.77
CA PHE A 370 17.09 -8.13 1.76
C PHE A 370 18.01 -7.37 0.76
N GLY A 371 18.99 -8.08 0.22
CA GLY A 371 19.89 -7.50 -0.80
C GLY A 371 19.16 -7.20 -2.10
N SER A 372 19.59 -6.13 -2.78
CA SER A 372 19.04 -5.69 -4.07
C SER A 372 19.06 -6.79 -5.14
N GLU A 373 20.11 -7.64 -5.14
CA GLU A 373 20.26 -8.72 -6.12
C GLU A 373 19.24 -9.84 -5.96
N THR A 374 18.68 -10.00 -4.76
CA THR A 374 17.63 -10.98 -4.49
C THR A 374 16.23 -10.37 -4.55
N THR A 375 16.11 -9.04 -4.68
CA THR A 375 14.87 -8.27 -4.59
C THR A 375 14.40 -7.75 -5.94
N PHE A 376 15.28 -7.05 -6.69
CA PHE A 376 14.89 -6.37 -7.93
C PHE A 376 15.12 -7.26 -9.14
N ASN A 377 14.32 -8.32 -9.26
CA ASN A 377 14.32 -9.24 -10.38
C ASN A 377 12.93 -9.30 -11.02
N ARG A 378 12.89 -9.51 -12.32
CA ARG A 378 11.65 -9.62 -13.08
C ARG A 378 11.67 -10.76 -14.07
N LEU A 379 10.48 -11.23 -14.41
CA LEU A 379 10.26 -12.08 -15.56
C LEU A 379 10.47 -11.27 -16.85
N CYS A 380 11.15 -11.87 -17.81
CA CYS A 380 11.47 -11.28 -19.10
C CYS A 380 10.61 -11.92 -20.20
N PRO A 381 10.32 -11.22 -21.31
CA PRO A 381 9.70 -11.86 -22.47
C PRO A 381 10.60 -12.97 -23.01
N ASP A 382 10.02 -13.94 -23.72
CA ASP A 382 10.78 -15.06 -24.28
C ASP A 382 11.75 -14.61 -25.39
N LYS A 383 11.46 -13.50 -26.03
CA LYS A 383 12.25 -12.90 -27.09
C LYS A 383 12.45 -11.41 -26.83
N GLY A 384 13.57 -10.88 -27.29
CA GLY A 384 13.87 -9.46 -27.16
C GLY A 384 14.74 -9.11 -25.96
N LYS A 385 14.90 -7.82 -25.72
CA LYS A 385 15.72 -7.28 -24.63
C LYS A 385 14.96 -7.31 -23.33
N CYS A 386 15.62 -7.76 -22.28
CA CYS A 386 15.11 -7.69 -20.93
C CYS A 386 15.93 -6.70 -20.10
N ASP A 387 15.41 -5.51 -19.92
CA ASP A 387 16.03 -4.53 -19.04
C ASP A 387 15.80 -4.91 -17.57
N LYS A 388 16.82 -4.75 -16.76
CA LYS A 388 16.66 -4.94 -15.31
C LYS A 388 15.70 -3.90 -14.76
N PRO A 389 14.88 -4.24 -13.74
CA PRO A 389 14.01 -3.27 -13.10
C PRO A 389 14.83 -2.16 -12.43
N SER A 390 14.26 -0.97 -12.35
CA SER A 390 14.82 0.11 -11.55
C SER A 390 14.97 -0.35 -10.10
N LYS A 391 16.08 0.02 -9.47
CA LYS A 391 16.31 -0.22 -8.04
C LYS A 391 15.99 1.05 -7.27
N TRP A 392 15.07 0.96 -6.33
CA TRP A 392 14.81 2.04 -5.37
C TRP A 392 15.01 1.49 -3.97
N THR A 393 16.07 1.96 -3.34
CA THR A 393 16.48 1.50 -2.02
C THR A 393 16.16 2.53 -0.95
N ILE A 394 16.11 2.08 0.31
CA ILE A 394 15.83 2.97 1.44
C ILE A 394 16.85 4.10 1.52
N VAL A 395 16.34 5.32 1.69
CA VAL A 395 17.11 6.53 2.00
C VAL A 395 16.96 6.81 3.49
N HIS A 396 18.08 6.84 4.21
CA HIS A 396 18.16 7.04 5.66
C HIS A 396 18.26 8.52 6.05
#